data_670ddf17cb7de40b11992cbc368a6bd6
#
_entry.id   670ddf17cb7de40b11992cbc368a6bd6
#
_cell.length_a   1.000
_cell.length_b   1.000
_cell.length_c   1.000
_cell.angle_alpha   90.00
_cell.angle_beta   90.00
_cell.angle_gamma   90.00
#
_symmetry.space_group_name_H-M   'P 1'
#
loop_
_entity.id
_entity.type
_entity.pdbx_description
1 polymer ?
#
loop_
_entity_poly.entity_id
_entity_poly.type
_entity_poly.pdbx_seq_one_letter_code
_entity_poly.pdbx_strand_id
1 'polypeptide(L)'
;GATGPVDAALRRPWIDSLHTAKDQAAMVRPYVKWDDQPASLEASIAALLEGKLICETTPQGPTYVCLDVRVQEESLKEAPALPEVSRYATPAVPVPNDQDLQALASLLDDAQRPVVLLGRVSHDEADWQARVAVAEHWQAQVLTDIKTGSTFPTNHSLHVGPASFFLSTPQEEAVRQADLIVCLDWVDAGASVSKLNTVAKVVNVTMDHQLKNGWSYDQGQPLFADLRIASTPDACLRASAQRVGLPMSALPSGRTSFSRVGLNPAQQTIDMSQLAAGLHQGLADERVTLVRLPLGWDASHWHFTHPLDYLGYDGGAGIGSGPGMLVGAALALRDRGRLPVAILGDGDTMMGISALWTAAHYRIPMLLIVCNNRSYFNDEVHQEKVAVQRGRPVANKAIGQAMTDPDINFAQLAEAQGLTSFGPITRSQDLVAAISRGICSVKEGASVVIDVRIVASYAQAMSSGMTESTHQSE
;
A
#
# COMPACT_ATOMS: atom_id res chain seq x y z
N GLY A 1 -26.09 -6.10 9.61
CA GLY A 1 -26.45 -5.79 10.99
C GLY A 1 -26.87 -7.01 11.77
N ALA A 2 -26.89 -6.89 13.09
CA ALA A 2 -27.41 -7.94 13.96
C ALA A 2 -28.96 -7.89 14.02
N THR A 3 -29.59 -9.03 14.34
CA THR A 3 -31.02 -9.06 14.64
C THR A 3 -31.32 -8.35 15.96
N GLY A 4 -32.44 -7.65 16.00
CA GLY A 4 -32.98 -7.06 17.23
C GLY A 4 -33.39 -8.11 18.28
N PRO A 5 -33.73 -7.67 19.50
CA PRO A 5 -34.22 -8.53 20.57
C PRO A 5 -35.47 -9.34 20.12
N VAL A 6 -35.70 -10.49 20.75
CA VAL A 6 -36.79 -11.39 20.39
C VAL A 6 -38.17 -10.72 20.56
N ASP A 7 -38.30 -9.84 21.53
CA ASP A 7 -39.50 -9.08 21.86
C ASP A 7 -39.74 -7.86 20.96
N ALA A 8 -38.71 -7.45 20.19
CA ALA A 8 -38.91 -6.43 19.19
C ALA A 8 -39.62 -7.01 17.97
N ALA A 9 -40.77 -6.45 17.59
CA ALA A 9 -41.59 -6.90 16.46
C ALA A 9 -40.89 -6.71 15.07
N LEU A 10 -39.60 -6.48 15.06
CA LEU A 10 -38.76 -6.21 13.87
C LEU A 10 -38.09 -7.46 13.29
N ARG A 11 -38.18 -8.63 13.96
CA ARG A 11 -37.61 -9.87 13.44
C ARG A 11 -38.35 -10.40 12.23
N ARG A 12 -37.59 -10.70 11.19
CA ARG A 12 -38.12 -11.33 9.95
C ARG A 12 -37.83 -12.83 10.01
N PRO A 13 -38.90 -13.70 10.02
CA PRO A 13 -38.78 -15.07 10.49
C PRO A 13 -37.61 -15.86 9.93
N TRP A 14 -37.57 -16.13 8.63
CA TRP A 14 -36.52 -16.98 8.06
C TRP A 14 -35.24 -16.19 7.70
N ILE A 15 -35.37 -14.93 7.30
CA ILE A 15 -34.22 -14.07 6.90
C ILE A 15 -33.27 -13.93 8.06
N ASP A 16 -33.76 -13.52 9.22
CA ASP A 16 -32.89 -13.24 10.37
C ASP A 16 -32.28 -14.53 10.94
N SER A 17 -32.92 -15.68 10.77
CA SER A 17 -32.31 -16.96 11.17
C SER A 17 -31.11 -17.35 10.29
N LEU A 18 -31.11 -16.97 9.02
CA LEU A 18 -30.08 -17.33 8.04
C LEU A 18 -29.00 -16.26 7.91
N HIS A 19 -29.36 -14.98 8.07
CA HIS A 19 -28.48 -13.86 7.80
C HIS A 19 -27.83 -13.24 9.04
N THR A 20 -28.08 -13.77 10.23
CA THR A 20 -27.50 -13.28 11.48
C THR A 20 -26.49 -14.27 12.04
N ALA A 21 -25.26 -13.81 12.25
CA ALA A 21 -24.28 -14.54 13.03
C ALA A 21 -24.52 -14.31 14.54
N LYS A 22 -24.21 -15.30 15.38
CA LYS A 22 -24.30 -15.18 16.85
C LYS A 22 -23.39 -14.08 17.39
N ASP A 23 -22.22 -13.94 16.81
CA ASP A 23 -21.24 -12.89 17.07
C ASP A 23 -20.64 -12.46 15.72
N GLN A 24 -21.14 -11.36 15.17
CA GLN A 24 -20.68 -10.88 13.86
C GLN A 24 -19.27 -10.32 13.93
N ALA A 25 -18.91 -9.69 15.04
CA ALA A 25 -17.60 -9.12 15.25
C ALA A 25 -16.49 -10.19 15.32
N ALA A 26 -16.82 -11.42 15.72
CA ALA A 26 -15.87 -12.54 15.78
C ALA A 26 -15.18 -12.79 14.43
N MET A 27 -15.83 -12.52 13.30
CA MET A 27 -15.24 -12.69 11.96
C MET A 27 -14.13 -11.67 11.67
N VAL A 28 -14.19 -10.48 12.24
CA VAL A 28 -13.25 -9.37 11.97
C VAL A 28 -12.37 -9.02 13.18
N ARG A 29 -12.69 -9.51 14.37
CA ARG A 29 -11.99 -9.22 15.64
C ARG A 29 -10.47 -9.41 15.58
N PRO A 30 -9.93 -10.42 14.89
CA PRO A 30 -8.47 -10.54 14.74
C PRO A 30 -7.81 -9.43 13.90
N TYR A 31 -8.60 -8.64 13.15
CA TYR A 31 -8.12 -7.65 12.18
C TYR A 31 -8.46 -6.22 12.55
N VAL A 32 -9.19 -6.00 13.66
CA VAL A 32 -9.60 -4.67 14.10
C VAL A 32 -9.01 -4.35 15.48
N LYS A 33 -8.82 -3.07 15.77
CA LYS A 33 -8.35 -2.63 17.09
C LYS A 33 -9.39 -2.81 18.17
N TRP A 34 -10.66 -2.68 17.80
CA TRP A 34 -11.78 -2.72 18.73
C TRP A 34 -13.07 -3.03 17.99
N ASP A 35 -13.97 -3.72 18.67
CA ASP A 35 -15.31 -4.00 18.17
C ASP A 35 -16.34 -3.82 19.28
N ASP A 36 -17.57 -3.44 18.92
CA ASP A 36 -18.69 -3.32 19.84
C ASP A 36 -20.04 -3.62 19.15
N GLN A 37 -21.00 -4.06 19.95
CA GLN A 37 -22.40 -4.21 19.55
C GLN A 37 -23.29 -3.50 20.58
N PRO A 38 -23.50 -2.19 20.45
CA PRO A 38 -24.27 -1.40 21.41
C PRO A 38 -25.75 -1.78 21.41
N ALA A 39 -26.36 -1.77 22.60
CA ALA A 39 -27.71 -2.25 22.84
C ALA A 39 -28.78 -1.15 22.81
N SER A 40 -28.41 0.12 22.69
CA SER A 40 -29.33 1.28 22.61
C SER A 40 -28.81 2.35 21.65
N LEU A 41 -29.66 3.34 21.32
CA LEU A 41 -29.26 4.47 20.49
C LEU A 41 -28.15 5.29 21.15
N GLU A 42 -28.27 5.58 22.44
CA GLU A 42 -27.27 6.33 23.20
C GLU A 42 -25.93 5.58 23.25
N ALA A 43 -25.99 4.25 23.49
CA ALA A 43 -24.80 3.42 23.45
C ALA A 43 -24.19 3.37 22.03
N SER A 44 -25.00 3.41 20.98
CA SER A 44 -24.50 3.44 19.59
C SER A 44 -23.77 4.74 19.27
N ILE A 45 -24.28 5.88 19.74
CA ILE A 45 -23.60 7.17 19.59
C ILE A 45 -22.25 7.14 20.34
N ALA A 46 -22.25 6.62 21.57
CA ALA A 46 -21.03 6.49 22.36
C ALA A 46 -20.01 5.54 21.68
N ALA A 47 -20.46 4.38 21.17
CA ALA A 47 -19.61 3.42 20.46
C ALA A 47 -18.99 4.00 19.18
N LEU A 48 -19.73 4.82 18.42
CA LEU A 48 -19.19 5.49 17.23
C LEU A 48 -18.14 6.54 17.58
N LEU A 49 -18.31 7.29 18.67
CA LEU A 49 -17.33 8.27 19.14
C LEU A 49 -16.07 7.58 19.68
N GLU A 50 -16.23 6.55 20.49
CA GLU A 50 -15.12 5.74 21.01
C GLU A 50 -14.39 5.01 19.88
N GLY A 51 -15.13 4.42 18.94
CA GLY A 51 -14.58 3.79 17.76
C GLY A 51 -13.75 4.76 16.92
N LYS A 52 -14.24 5.98 16.71
CA LYS A 52 -13.48 7.06 16.04
C LYS A 52 -12.20 7.39 16.81
N LEU A 53 -12.29 7.62 18.11
CA LEU A 53 -11.13 7.93 18.95
C LEU A 53 -10.07 6.82 18.88
N ILE A 54 -10.49 5.55 18.99
CA ILE A 54 -9.59 4.40 18.94
C ILE A 54 -8.95 4.25 17.56
N CYS A 55 -9.73 4.35 16.46
CA CYS A 55 -9.17 4.13 15.13
C CYS A 55 -8.17 5.22 14.71
N GLU A 56 -8.37 6.46 15.16
CA GLU A 56 -7.49 7.59 14.85
C GLU A 56 -6.30 7.71 15.83
N THR A 57 -6.34 7.05 16.99
CA THR A 57 -5.22 7.03 17.94
C THR A 57 -4.10 6.12 17.43
N THR A 58 -2.87 6.65 17.44
CA THR A 58 -1.66 5.91 17.01
C THR A 58 -1.31 4.76 17.97
N PRO A 59 -1.01 3.56 17.41
CA PRO A 59 -1.01 3.15 16.00
C PRO A 59 -2.43 3.06 15.45
N GLN A 60 -2.68 3.78 14.35
CA GLN A 60 -4.00 3.81 13.72
C GLN A 60 -4.40 2.44 13.19
N GLY A 61 -5.70 2.15 13.21
CA GLY A 61 -6.23 0.90 12.71
C GLY A 61 -7.76 0.86 12.76
N PRO A 62 -8.39 -0.09 12.09
CA PRO A 62 -9.85 -0.14 11.96
C PRO A 62 -10.54 -0.49 13.26
N THR A 63 -11.77 -0.01 13.41
CA THR A 63 -12.74 -0.41 14.43
C THR A 63 -14.01 -0.93 13.78
N TYR A 64 -14.76 -1.76 14.46
CA TYR A 64 -15.98 -2.36 13.95
C TYR A 64 -17.15 -2.16 14.93
N VAL A 65 -18.22 -1.52 14.49
CA VAL A 65 -19.44 -1.35 15.29
C VAL A 65 -20.60 -2.06 14.59
N CYS A 66 -21.22 -3.01 15.28
CA CYS A 66 -22.35 -3.77 14.78
C CYS A 66 -23.65 -3.21 15.36
N LEU A 67 -24.47 -2.57 14.53
CA LEU A 67 -25.79 -2.08 14.94
C LEU A 67 -26.87 -3.11 14.67
N ASP A 68 -27.71 -3.41 15.65
CA ASP A 68 -28.84 -4.29 15.44
C ASP A 68 -30.02 -3.60 14.71
N VAL A 69 -30.96 -4.40 14.23
CA VAL A 69 -32.12 -3.92 13.47
C VAL A 69 -32.96 -2.93 14.29
N ARG A 70 -33.09 -3.13 15.60
CA ARG A 70 -33.87 -2.23 16.44
C ARG A 70 -33.29 -0.85 16.48
N VAL A 71 -31.97 -0.74 16.70
CA VAL A 71 -31.27 0.56 16.71
C VAL A 71 -31.40 1.27 15.37
N GLN A 72 -31.43 0.52 14.26
CA GLN A 72 -31.49 1.08 12.90
C GLN A 72 -32.89 1.52 12.47
N GLU A 73 -33.96 0.82 12.91
CA GLU A 73 -35.31 0.94 12.35
C GLU A 73 -36.35 1.49 13.37
N GLU A 74 -36.02 1.58 14.67
CA GLU A 74 -36.99 2.08 15.67
C GLU A 74 -37.27 3.57 15.46
N SER A 75 -38.54 3.92 15.39
CA SER A 75 -38.97 5.31 15.26
C SER A 75 -38.65 6.10 16.53
N LEU A 76 -37.99 7.22 16.40
CA LEU A 76 -37.67 8.10 17.50
C LEU A 76 -38.80 9.12 17.69
N LYS A 77 -39.19 9.36 18.93
CA LYS A 77 -40.13 10.45 19.29
C LYS A 77 -39.47 11.80 19.16
N GLU A 78 -38.21 11.91 19.53
CA GLU A 78 -37.39 13.12 19.46
C GLU A 78 -36.01 12.75 18.95
N ALA A 79 -35.37 13.66 18.22
CA ALA A 79 -33.98 13.47 17.79
C ALA A 79 -33.04 13.50 19.03
N PRO A 80 -32.09 12.56 19.14
CA PRO A 80 -31.15 12.55 20.26
C PRO A 80 -30.28 13.79 20.23
N ALA A 81 -29.91 14.31 21.41
CA ALA A 81 -28.87 15.32 21.51
C ALA A 81 -27.53 14.70 21.10
N LEU A 82 -26.93 15.23 20.03
CA LEU A 82 -25.61 14.78 19.60
C LEU A 82 -24.53 15.51 20.41
N PRO A 83 -23.52 14.79 20.92
CA PRO A 83 -22.42 15.41 21.61
C PRO A 83 -21.53 16.22 20.65
N GLU A 84 -20.83 17.19 21.18
CA GLU A 84 -19.84 17.95 20.41
C GLU A 84 -18.62 17.09 20.10
N VAL A 85 -18.48 16.69 18.82
CA VAL A 85 -17.45 15.74 18.36
C VAL A 85 -16.03 16.24 18.61
N SER A 86 -15.80 17.56 18.61
CA SER A 86 -14.48 18.17 18.86
C SER A 86 -13.92 17.83 20.26
N ARG A 87 -14.78 17.50 21.23
CA ARG A 87 -14.38 17.08 22.58
C ARG A 87 -13.85 15.64 22.66
N TYR A 88 -13.95 14.90 21.58
CA TYR A 88 -13.43 13.51 21.42
C TYR A 88 -12.22 13.48 20.48
N ALA A 89 -11.36 14.52 20.60
CA ALA A 89 -10.13 14.59 19.83
C ALA A 89 -9.12 13.52 20.26
N THR A 90 -8.37 13.04 19.30
CA THR A 90 -7.30 12.06 19.54
C THR A 90 -6.14 12.67 20.34
N PRO A 91 -5.44 11.91 21.18
CA PRO A 91 -4.22 12.37 21.82
C PRO A 91 -3.15 12.72 20.80
N ALA A 92 -2.29 13.67 21.14
CA ALA A 92 -1.13 14.01 20.33
C ALA A 92 -0.20 12.79 20.18
N VAL A 93 0.44 12.69 19.01
CA VAL A 93 1.45 11.66 18.77
C VAL A 93 2.62 11.84 19.73
N PRO A 94 3.08 10.75 20.41
CA PRO A 94 4.22 10.83 21.30
C PRO A 94 5.48 11.26 20.55
N VAL A 95 6.16 12.27 21.09
CA VAL A 95 7.50 12.68 20.65
C VAL A 95 8.53 11.94 21.51
N PRO A 96 9.67 11.48 20.96
CA PRO A 96 10.72 10.87 21.76
C PRO A 96 11.19 11.81 22.87
N ASN A 97 11.55 11.26 24.03
CA ASN A 97 12.15 12.03 25.09
C ASN A 97 13.59 12.47 24.73
N ASP A 98 14.14 13.43 25.45
CA ASP A 98 15.48 13.96 25.19
C ASP A 98 16.60 12.92 25.30
N GLN A 99 16.47 11.93 26.17
CA GLN A 99 17.44 10.84 26.35
C GLN A 99 17.47 9.94 25.10
N ASP A 100 16.30 9.55 24.57
CA ASP A 100 16.20 8.73 23.36
C ASP A 100 16.73 9.49 22.13
N LEU A 101 16.39 10.79 22.01
CA LEU A 101 16.92 11.64 20.93
C LEU A 101 18.43 11.81 21.01
N GLN A 102 18.99 11.97 22.23
CA GLN A 102 20.44 12.04 22.42
C GLN A 102 21.11 10.72 22.05
N ALA A 103 20.54 9.59 22.49
CA ALA A 103 21.09 8.27 22.19
C ALA A 103 21.06 7.99 20.69
N LEU A 104 19.94 8.32 19.99
CA LEU A 104 19.83 8.19 18.54
C LEU A 104 20.87 9.07 17.82
N ALA A 105 21.00 10.35 18.19
CA ALA A 105 21.98 11.26 17.59
C ALA A 105 23.41 10.74 17.77
N SER A 106 23.77 10.30 18.99
CA SER A 106 25.10 9.75 19.25
C SER A 106 25.40 8.50 18.41
N LEU A 107 24.43 7.59 18.25
CA LEU A 107 24.60 6.42 17.38
C LEU A 107 24.77 6.80 15.91
N LEU A 108 24.05 7.83 15.44
CA LEU A 108 24.17 8.33 14.06
C LEU A 108 25.49 9.07 13.83
N ASP A 109 25.97 9.86 14.81
CA ASP A 109 27.25 10.58 14.74
C ASP A 109 28.46 9.64 14.73
N ASP A 110 28.38 8.51 15.44
CA ASP A 110 29.44 7.50 15.52
C ASP A 110 29.47 6.56 14.30
N ALA A 111 28.34 6.42 13.58
CA ALA A 111 28.21 5.48 12.48
C ALA A 111 29.01 5.89 11.24
N GLN A 112 29.66 4.92 10.62
CA GLN A 112 30.38 5.11 9.36
C GLN A 112 29.55 4.70 8.14
N ARG A 113 28.61 3.77 8.33
CA ARG A 113 27.71 3.23 7.29
C ARG A 113 26.31 3.09 7.85
N PRO A 114 25.65 4.21 8.21
CA PRO A 114 24.29 4.16 8.70
C PRO A 114 23.32 3.81 7.57
N VAL A 115 22.38 2.91 7.87
CA VAL A 115 21.30 2.49 6.96
C VAL A 115 19.96 2.74 7.63
N VAL A 116 19.03 3.35 6.90
CA VAL A 116 17.66 3.62 7.34
C VAL A 116 16.70 2.78 6.52
N LEU A 117 15.95 1.92 7.18
CA LEU A 117 14.81 1.20 6.60
C LEU A 117 13.56 2.06 6.85
N LEU A 118 13.06 2.70 5.80
CA LEU A 118 11.96 3.66 5.88
C LEU A 118 10.65 2.99 5.48
N GLY A 119 9.83 2.68 6.48
CA GLY A 119 8.54 1.98 6.37
C GLY A 119 7.34 2.93 6.30
N ARG A 120 6.34 2.75 7.20
CA ARG A 120 5.09 3.51 7.21
C ARG A 120 5.31 4.92 7.75
N VAL A 121 5.11 5.91 6.90
CA VAL A 121 5.30 7.34 7.18
C VAL A 121 4.14 8.15 6.60
N SER A 122 4.07 9.43 6.95
CA SER A 122 3.05 10.35 6.43
C SER A 122 3.28 10.69 4.95
N HIS A 123 2.21 11.15 4.28
CA HIS A 123 2.29 11.77 2.95
C HIS A 123 2.40 13.31 3.02
N ASP A 124 2.76 13.85 4.18
CA ASP A 124 2.97 15.29 4.36
C ASP A 124 4.29 15.75 3.74
N GLU A 125 4.28 16.90 3.06
CA GLU A 125 5.47 17.42 2.37
C GLU A 125 6.56 17.90 3.34
N ALA A 126 6.19 18.46 4.49
CA ALA A 126 7.16 18.90 5.49
C ALA A 126 7.85 17.70 6.14
N ASP A 127 7.12 16.63 6.40
CA ASP A 127 7.69 15.37 6.87
C ASP A 127 8.62 14.72 5.83
N TRP A 128 8.23 14.77 4.56
CA TRP A 128 9.09 14.33 3.46
C TRP A 128 10.42 15.09 3.43
N GLN A 129 10.38 16.41 3.55
CA GLN A 129 11.58 17.25 3.58
C GLN A 129 12.44 16.95 4.80
N ALA A 130 11.84 16.73 5.98
CA ALA A 130 12.55 16.33 7.19
C ALA A 130 13.28 14.99 7.01
N ARG A 131 12.63 13.99 6.38
CA ARG A 131 13.25 12.69 6.08
C ARG A 131 14.49 12.84 5.20
N VAL A 132 14.40 13.66 4.16
CA VAL A 132 15.55 13.92 3.27
C VAL A 132 16.65 14.67 4.00
N ALA A 133 16.33 15.73 4.72
CA ALA A 133 17.32 16.53 5.46
C ALA A 133 18.08 15.69 6.52
N VAL A 134 17.39 14.82 7.23
CA VAL A 134 17.98 13.90 8.22
C VAL A 134 18.90 12.90 7.54
N ALA A 135 18.47 12.28 6.43
CA ALA A 135 19.31 11.34 5.68
C ALA A 135 20.56 12.02 5.11
N GLU A 136 20.44 13.23 4.56
CA GLU A 136 21.58 14.01 4.04
C GLU A 136 22.56 14.42 5.14
N HIS A 137 22.05 14.83 6.31
CA HIS A 137 22.89 15.26 7.42
C HIS A 137 23.83 14.16 7.91
N TRP A 138 23.31 12.97 8.11
CA TRP A 138 24.08 11.81 8.57
C TRP A 138 24.60 10.92 7.43
N GLN A 139 24.44 11.33 6.18
CA GLN A 139 24.83 10.54 5.00
C GLN A 139 24.31 9.09 5.06
N ALA A 140 23.12 8.92 5.62
CA ALA A 140 22.50 7.62 5.81
C ALA A 140 21.95 7.07 4.50
N GLN A 141 22.29 5.84 4.16
CA GLN A 141 21.68 5.12 3.05
C GLN A 141 20.21 4.81 3.38
N VAL A 142 19.31 5.07 2.46
CA VAL A 142 17.87 4.89 2.67
C VAL A 142 17.35 3.75 1.82
N LEU A 143 16.70 2.81 2.47
CA LEU A 143 15.98 1.71 1.85
C LEU A 143 14.48 1.94 1.97
N THR A 144 13.76 1.75 0.88
CA THR A 144 12.30 1.81 0.82
C THR A 144 11.75 0.51 0.25
N ASP A 145 10.51 0.20 0.56
CA ASP A 145 9.78 -0.89 -0.08
C ASP A 145 8.62 -0.35 -0.93
N ILE A 146 8.00 -1.23 -1.73
CA ILE A 146 6.85 -0.87 -2.56
C ILE A 146 5.53 -1.01 -1.79
N LYS A 147 5.54 -1.56 -0.57
CA LYS A 147 4.34 -1.78 0.24
C LYS A 147 3.78 -0.50 0.86
N THR A 148 4.66 0.43 1.21
CA THR A 148 4.34 1.60 2.04
C THR A 148 4.17 2.91 1.28
N GLY A 149 4.23 2.88 -0.04
CA GLY A 149 4.07 4.06 -0.87
C GLY A 149 5.36 4.83 -1.10
N SER A 150 5.22 6.10 -1.52
CA SER A 150 6.34 7.00 -1.74
C SER A 150 6.80 7.59 -0.41
N THR A 151 7.90 7.06 0.14
CA THR A 151 8.40 7.44 1.47
C THR A 151 9.66 8.31 1.42
N PHE A 152 10.43 8.20 0.32
CA PHE A 152 11.68 8.92 0.08
C PHE A 152 11.90 9.11 -1.43
N PRO A 153 12.64 10.17 -1.89
CA PRO A 153 12.92 10.33 -3.32
C PRO A 153 13.77 9.17 -3.84
N THR A 154 13.19 8.35 -4.72
CA THR A 154 13.88 7.16 -5.24
C THR A 154 14.97 7.48 -6.28
N ASN A 155 15.07 8.74 -6.70
CA ASN A 155 16.17 9.27 -7.52
C ASN A 155 17.24 10.01 -6.69
N HIS A 156 17.21 9.91 -5.36
CA HIS A 156 18.20 10.51 -4.49
C HIS A 156 19.48 9.66 -4.42
N SER A 157 20.66 10.29 -4.31
CA SER A 157 21.95 9.59 -4.25
C SER A 157 22.11 8.65 -3.05
N LEU A 158 21.39 8.93 -1.95
CA LEU A 158 21.37 8.09 -0.75
C LEU A 158 20.34 6.95 -0.83
N HIS A 159 19.44 6.94 -1.82
CA HIS A 159 18.49 5.85 -1.99
C HIS A 159 19.17 4.63 -2.61
N VAL A 160 19.03 3.47 -1.96
CA VAL A 160 19.71 2.24 -2.37
C VAL A 160 18.75 1.29 -3.08
N GLY A 161 19.05 1.01 -4.34
CA GLY A 161 18.33 0.03 -5.16
C GLY A 161 16.87 0.41 -5.45
N PRO A 162 16.19 -0.35 -6.29
CA PRO A 162 14.76 -0.19 -6.50
C PRO A 162 13.97 -0.67 -5.27
N ALA A 163 12.89 0.05 -4.94
CA ALA A 163 11.93 -0.41 -3.95
C ALA A 163 11.29 -1.73 -4.43
N SER A 164 11.10 -2.70 -3.54
CA SER A 164 10.54 -4.01 -3.89
C SER A 164 9.71 -4.56 -2.72
N PHE A 165 8.98 -5.67 -2.92
CA PHE A 165 8.30 -6.37 -1.82
C PHE A 165 9.27 -6.98 -0.82
N PHE A 166 10.43 -7.41 -1.30
CA PHE A 166 11.54 -7.92 -0.51
C PHE A 166 12.76 -7.03 -0.76
N LEU A 167 13.75 -7.10 0.10
CA LEU A 167 14.99 -6.37 -0.14
C LEU A 167 15.63 -6.82 -1.46
N SER A 168 15.98 -5.86 -2.31
CA SER A 168 16.76 -6.12 -3.51
C SER A 168 18.22 -6.44 -3.15
N THR A 169 18.97 -7.09 -4.04
CA THR A 169 20.38 -7.43 -3.78
C THR A 169 21.22 -6.25 -3.32
N PRO A 170 21.12 -5.03 -3.91
CA PRO A 170 21.85 -3.86 -3.38
C PRO A 170 21.39 -3.47 -1.97
N GLN A 171 20.10 -3.60 -1.65
CA GLN A 171 19.57 -3.30 -0.33
C GLN A 171 20.04 -4.31 0.72
N GLU A 172 20.04 -5.60 0.39
CA GLU A 172 20.59 -6.64 1.28
C GLU A 172 22.07 -6.39 1.56
N GLU A 173 22.85 -6.01 0.55
CA GLU A 173 24.27 -5.71 0.72
C GLU A 173 24.50 -4.48 1.62
N ALA A 174 23.67 -3.43 1.45
CA ALA A 174 23.71 -2.28 2.33
C ALA A 174 23.46 -2.67 3.79
N VAL A 175 22.45 -3.52 4.04
CA VAL A 175 22.16 -4.04 5.40
C VAL A 175 23.31 -4.87 5.95
N ARG A 176 23.94 -5.74 5.14
CA ARG A 176 25.08 -6.57 5.57
C ARG A 176 26.30 -5.74 5.97
N GLN A 177 26.53 -4.62 5.28
CA GLN A 177 27.69 -3.76 5.51
C GLN A 177 27.47 -2.67 6.56
N ALA A 178 26.22 -2.47 6.99
CA ALA A 178 25.88 -1.43 7.95
C ALA A 178 26.54 -1.66 9.32
N ASP A 179 26.97 -0.58 9.97
CA ASP A 179 27.36 -0.54 11.38
C ASP A 179 26.24 -0.01 12.28
N LEU A 180 25.28 0.73 11.69
CA LEU A 180 24.04 1.17 12.32
C LEU A 180 22.86 0.94 11.38
N ILE A 181 21.79 0.34 11.90
CA ILE A 181 20.51 0.16 11.19
C ILE A 181 19.40 0.84 11.97
N VAL A 182 18.72 1.79 11.33
CA VAL A 182 17.57 2.49 11.91
C VAL A 182 16.29 2.03 11.20
N CYS A 183 15.46 1.26 11.88
CA CYS A 183 14.16 0.82 11.39
C CYS A 183 13.09 1.85 11.79
N LEU A 184 12.52 2.53 10.81
CA LEU A 184 11.47 3.54 10.98
C LEU A 184 10.13 2.94 10.57
N ASP A 185 9.48 2.27 11.50
CA ASP A 185 8.21 1.56 11.30
C ASP A 185 8.20 0.63 10.07
N TRP A 186 9.33 -0.05 9.86
CA TRP A 186 9.48 -1.02 8.77
C TRP A 186 8.70 -2.29 9.05
N VAL A 187 7.85 -2.68 8.12
CA VAL A 187 7.06 -3.91 8.23
C VAL A 187 8.00 -5.12 8.16
N ASP A 188 7.93 -5.97 9.18
CA ASP A 188 8.77 -7.17 9.30
C ASP A 188 10.30 -6.88 9.35
N ALA A 189 10.68 -5.89 10.17
CA ALA A 189 12.08 -5.53 10.37
C ALA A 189 12.94 -6.70 10.85
N GLY A 190 12.39 -7.61 11.65
CA GLY A 190 13.09 -8.81 12.12
C GLY A 190 13.57 -9.69 10.98
N ALA A 191 12.71 -10.03 10.02
CA ALA A 191 13.08 -10.84 8.86
C ALA A 191 14.06 -10.10 7.92
N SER A 192 13.92 -8.76 7.82
CA SER A 192 14.77 -7.96 6.93
C SER A 192 16.18 -7.72 7.50
N VAL A 193 16.38 -7.76 8.82
CA VAL A 193 17.65 -7.40 9.46
C VAL A 193 18.34 -8.59 10.11
N SER A 194 17.62 -9.37 10.93
CA SER A 194 18.24 -10.33 11.85
C SER A 194 19.00 -11.47 11.15
N LYS A 195 18.64 -11.83 9.92
CA LYS A 195 19.34 -12.83 9.11
C LYS A 195 20.54 -12.28 8.36
N LEU A 196 20.54 -10.98 8.07
CA LEU A 196 21.56 -10.34 7.21
C LEU A 196 22.70 -9.73 7.99
N ASN A 197 22.40 -9.17 9.17
CA ASN A 197 23.39 -8.50 9.99
C ASN A 197 23.06 -8.68 11.47
N THR A 198 23.99 -9.29 12.22
CA THR A 198 23.88 -9.54 13.68
C THR A 198 24.86 -8.71 14.50
N VAL A 199 25.66 -7.85 13.83
CA VAL A 199 26.75 -7.08 14.47
C VAL A 199 26.43 -5.59 14.56
N ALA A 200 25.69 -5.05 13.60
CA ALA A 200 25.29 -3.65 13.60
C ALA A 200 24.49 -3.30 14.84
N LYS A 201 24.63 -2.06 15.31
CA LYS A 201 23.67 -1.46 16.22
C LYS A 201 22.32 -1.30 15.54
N VAL A 202 21.25 -1.55 16.27
CA VAL A 202 19.89 -1.46 15.73
C VAL A 202 19.03 -0.52 16.57
N VAL A 203 18.44 0.45 15.91
CA VAL A 203 17.41 1.34 16.47
C VAL A 203 16.06 0.99 15.84
N ASN A 204 15.02 0.83 16.66
CA ASN A 204 13.66 0.60 16.19
C ASN A 204 12.72 1.72 16.68
N VAL A 205 12.20 2.49 15.74
CA VAL A 205 11.24 3.57 15.98
C VAL A 205 9.88 3.14 15.48
N THR A 206 8.96 2.86 16.37
CA THR A 206 7.59 2.47 16.04
C THR A 206 6.65 2.68 17.22
N MET A 207 5.37 2.89 16.95
CA MET A 207 4.29 2.80 17.93
C MET A 207 3.63 1.42 17.93
N ASP A 208 3.90 0.61 16.91
CA ASP A 208 3.24 -0.67 16.68
C ASP A 208 4.18 -1.83 17.02
N HIS A 209 4.14 -2.27 18.25
CA HIS A 209 4.93 -3.40 18.72
C HIS A 209 4.21 -4.75 18.55
N GLN A 210 2.96 -4.75 18.07
CA GLN A 210 2.10 -5.94 17.96
C GLN A 210 1.63 -6.19 16.52
N LEU A 211 2.40 -5.76 15.52
CA LEU A 211 2.02 -5.86 14.11
C LEU A 211 1.73 -7.30 13.65
N LYS A 212 2.27 -8.30 14.33
CA LYS A 212 2.10 -9.70 13.94
C LYS A 212 0.84 -10.30 14.54
N ASN A 213 -0.19 -10.45 13.71
CA ASN A 213 -1.41 -11.20 14.01
C ASN A 213 -1.28 -12.72 13.74
N GLY A 214 -0.15 -13.14 13.18
CA GLY A 214 0.06 -14.52 12.77
C GLY A 214 0.54 -15.43 13.89
N TRP A 215 0.65 -16.68 13.55
CA TRP A 215 1.25 -17.72 14.37
C TRP A 215 2.72 -17.42 14.52
N SER A 216 3.19 -17.35 15.71
CA SER A 216 4.57 -17.26 16.16
C SER A 216 5.61 -16.75 15.12
N TYR A 217 6.87 -16.89 15.44
CA TYR A 217 7.99 -16.38 14.64
C TYR A 217 8.53 -17.42 13.64
N ASP A 218 7.66 -18.17 12.98
CA ASP A 218 8.07 -19.23 12.01
C ASP A 218 8.88 -18.66 10.85
N GLN A 219 8.65 -17.39 10.51
CA GLN A 219 9.34 -16.68 9.44
C GLN A 219 10.62 -15.94 9.89
N GLY A 220 10.93 -15.91 11.19
CA GLY A 220 12.12 -15.24 11.66
C GLY A 220 12.12 -14.91 13.15
N GLN A 221 13.24 -14.40 13.62
CA GLN A 221 13.44 -13.95 14.99
C GLN A 221 12.76 -12.59 15.23
N PRO A 222 12.34 -12.27 16.46
CA PRO A 222 12.03 -10.90 16.81
C PRO A 222 13.21 -9.99 16.49
N LEU A 223 12.93 -8.75 16.06
CA LEU A 223 13.98 -7.77 15.85
C LEU A 223 14.72 -7.54 17.17
N PHE A 224 16.01 -7.80 17.22
CA PHE A 224 16.86 -7.28 18.29
C PHE A 224 17.07 -5.78 18.09
N ALA A 225 17.14 -4.98 19.15
CA ALA A 225 17.40 -3.55 19.03
C ALA A 225 18.14 -3.06 20.28
N ASP A 226 19.20 -2.27 20.05
CA ASP A 226 19.97 -1.59 21.09
C ASP A 226 19.18 -0.39 21.66
N LEU A 227 18.34 0.25 20.82
CA LEU A 227 17.48 1.36 21.22
C LEU A 227 16.07 1.16 20.62
N ARG A 228 15.04 1.29 21.47
CA ARG A 228 13.63 1.28 21.04
C ARG A 228 12.99 2.61 21.41
N ILE A 229 12.42 3.28 20.41
CA ILE A 229 11.77 4.58 20.56
C ILE A 229 10.27 4.43 20.26
N ALA A 230 9.44 4.69 21.26
CA ALA A 230 7.99 4.70 21.11
C ALA A 230 7.51 6.04 20.55
N SER A 231 7.58 6.18 19.22
CA SER A 231 7.14 7.35 18.47
C SER A 231 6.80 6.96 17.03
N THR A 232 6.09 7.83 16.32
CA THR A 232 6.01 7.68 14.87
C THR A 232 7.33 8.09 14.21
N PRO A 233 7.69 7.51 13.05
CA PRO A 233 8.88 7.91 12.30
C PRO A 233 9.00 9.42 12.10
N ASP A 234 7.93 10.05 11.62
CA ASP A 234 7.94 11.48 11.29
C ASP A 234 8.10 12.38 12.52
N ALA A 235 7.45 12.03 13.64
CA ALA A 235 7.65 12.77 14.89
C ALA A 235 9.08 12.64 15.41
N CYS A 236 9.67 11.44 15.33
CA CYS A 236 11.05 11.19 15.70
C CYS A 236 12.03 11.96 14.80
N LEU A 237 11.84 11.93 13.48
CA LEU A 237 12.71 12.61 12.53
C LEU A 237 12.62 14.13 12.63
N ARG A 238 11.41 14.70 12.82
CA ARG A 238 11.26 16.14 13.09
C ARG A 238 12.00 16.56 14.36
N ALA A 239 11.83 15.82 15.44
CA ALA A 239 12.51 16.11 16.70
C ALA A 239 14.05 15.99 16.54
N SER A 240 14.54 15.00 15.81
CA SER A 240 15.97 14.85 15.49
C SER A 240 16.49 16.01 14.64
N ALA A 241 15.76 16.41 13.60
CA ALA A 241 16.13 17.56 12.76
C ALA A 241 16.19 18.88 13.56
N GLN A 242 15.19 19.13 14.41
CA GLN A 242 15.17 20.31 15.28
C GLN A 242 16.34 20.32 16.25
N ARG A 243 16.69 19.18 16.84
CA ARG A 243 17.80 19.05 17.79
C ARG A 243 19.13 19.47 17.20
N VAL A 244 19.39 19.11 15.94
CA VAL A 244 20.64 19.44 15.24
C VAL A 244 20.54 20.71 14.38
N GLY A 245 19.44 21.46 14.50
CA GLY A 245 19.26 22.75 13.83
C GLY A 245 19.12 22.67 12.32
N LEU A 246 18.59 21.57 11.77
CA LEU A 246 18.42 21.43 10.33
C LEU A 246 17.26 22.31 9.82
N PRO A 247 17.45 23.00 8.67
CA PRO A 247 16.36 23.71 8.03
C PRO A 247 15.33 22.75 7.46
N MET A 248 14.08 22.86 7.89
CA MET A 248 12.96 22.00 7.46
C MET A 248 12.44 22.34 6.03
N SER A 249 13.09 23.25 5.32
CA SER A 249 12.63 23.75 4.00
C SER A 249 13.64 23.59 2.87
N ALA A 250 14.70 22.80 3.05
CA ALA A 250 15.70 22.60 2.02
C ALA A 250 15.16 21.67 0.90
N LEU A 251 15.30 22.11 -0.35
CA LEU A 251 15.07 21.22 -1.49
C LEU A 251 16.16 20.14 -1.51
N PRO A 252 15.82 18.86 -1.80
CA PRO A 252 16.80 17.79 -1.88
C PRO A 252 17.94 18.13 -2.84
N SER A 253 19.20 18.02 -2.40
CA SER A 253 20.37 18.35 -3.20
C SER A 253 20.92 17.20 -4.03
N GLY A 254 20.63 15.97 -3.64
CA GLY A 254 21.24 14.76 -4.21
C GLY A 254 20.43 14.08 -5.32
N ARG A 255 20.02 14.79 -6.39
CA ARG A 255 19.30 14.16 -7.49
C ARG A 255 20.24 13.50 -8.50
N THR A 256 20.03 12.23 -8.80
CA THR A 256 20.69 11.55 -9.93
C THR A 256 19.82 11.66 -11.19
N SER A 257 20.48 11.80 -12.34
CA SER A 257 19.78 11.69 -13.63
C SER A 257 19.43 10.23 -13.88
N PHE A 258 18.18 9.99 -14.26
CA PHE A 258 17.68 8.65 -14.57
C PHE A 258 17.58 8.44 -16.09
N SER A 259 18.09 7.29 -16.54
CA SER A 259 17.90 6.85 -17.93
C SER A 259 16.54 6.17 -18.05
N ARG A 260 15.56 6.85 -18.64
CA ARG A 260 14.25 6.25 -18.92
C ARG A 260 14.38 5.20 -20.02
N VAL A 261 13.77 4.05 -19.83
CA VAL A 261 13.58 3.08 -20.92
C VAL A 261 12.72 3.77 -21.99
N GLY A 262 13.22 3.84 -23.21
CA GLY A 262 12.45 4.39 -24.33
C GLY A 262 11.39 3.40 -24.81
N LEU A 263 10.23 3.92 -25.23
CA LEU A 263 9.24 3.11 -25.94
C LEU A 263 9.87 2.63 -27.27
N ASN A 264 9.81 1.32 -27.51
CA ASN A 264 10.20 0.74 -28.80
C ASN A 264 8.95 0.46 -29.66
N PRO A 265 8.60 1.32 -30.61
CA PRO A 265 7.40 1.14 -31.43
C PRO A 265 7.48 -0.10 -32.35
N ALA A 266 8.67 -0.60 -32.61
CA ALA A 266 8.88 -1.80 -33.43
C ALA A 266 8.60 -3.10 -32.66
N GLN A 267 8.56 -3.05 -31.34
CA GLN A 267 8.19 -4.20 -30.51
C GLN A 267 6.69 -4.48 -30.68
N GLN A 268 6.36 -5.66 -31.15
CA GLN A 268 4.97 -6.02 -31.42
C GLN A 268 4.17 -6.36 -30.16
N THR A 269 4.84 -6.80 -29.10
CA THR A 269 4.22 -7.14 -27.83
C THR A 269 4.52 -6.10 -26.77
N ILE A 270 3.61 -5.92 -25.83
CA ILE A 270 3.78 -5.01 -24.69
C ILE A 270 4.20 -5.85 -23.49
N ASP A 271 5.36 -5.59 -22.93
CA ASP A 271 5.79 -6.04 -21.61
C ASP A 271 5.68 -4.91 -20.58
N MET A 272 6.02 -5.18 -19.33
CA MET A 272 5.92 -4.19 -18.26
C MET A 272 6.83 -2.97 -18.51
N SER A 273 8.00 -3.15 -19.13
CA SER A 273 8.92 -2.07 -19.43
C SER A 273 8.39 -1.15 -20.53
N GLN A 274 7.77 -1.73 -21.56
CA GLN A 274 7.11 -0.97 -22.64
C GLN A 274 5.87 -0.23 -22.11
N LEU A 275 5.10 -0.85 -21.22
CA LEU A 275 3.99 -0.16 -20.57
C LEU A 275 4.49 1.04 -19.76
N ALA A 276 5.52 0.86 -18.94
CA ALA A 276 6.11 1.96 -18.17
C ALA A 276 6.65 3.08 -19.06
N ALA A 277 7.33 2.74 -20.17
CA ALA A 277 7.81 3.72 -21.15
C ALA A 277 6.66 4.50 -21.80
N GLY A 278 5.58 3.82 -22.18
CA GLY A 278 4.37 4.44 -22.71
C GLY A 278 3.68 5.36 -21.71
N LEU A 279 3.61 4.95 -20.44
CA LEU A 279 3.08 5.77 -19.36
C LEU A 279 3.93 7.02 -19.12
N HIS A 280 5.25 6.91 -19.08
CA HIS A 280 6.14 8.07 -18.97
C HIS A 280 5.95 9.07 -20.09
N GLN A 281 5.75 8.59 -21.32
CA GLN A 281 5.53 9.47 -22.47
C GLN A 281 4.13 10.08 -22.45
N GLY A 282 3.10 9.29 -22.16
CA GLY A 282 1.71 9.74 -22.16
C GLY A 282 1.35 10.64 -20.96
N LEU A 283 2.04 10.49 -19.82
CA LEU A 283 1.79 11.22 -18.57
C LEU A 283 2.84 12.31 -18.29
N ALA A 284 3.70 12.66 -19.26
CA ALA A 284 4.88 13.51 -19.05
C ALA A 284 4.54 14.89 -18.45
N ASP A 285 3.37 15.44 -18.79
CA ASP A 285 2.93 16.77 -18.37
C ASP A 285 1.97 16.74 -17.16
N GLU A 286 1.76 15.56 -16.57
CA GLU A 286 0.78 15.38 -15.51
C GLU A 286 1.44 15.19 -14.13
N ARG A 287 0.80 15.75 -13.12
CA ARG A 287 1.12 15.44 -11.71
C ARG A 287 0.38 14.17 -11.31
N VAL A 288 1.00 13.02 -11.52
CA VAL A 288 0.40 11.71 -11.30
C VAL A 288 0.48 11.29 -9.84
N THR A 289 -0.57 10.67 -9.33
CA THR A 289 -0.53 9.82 -8.15
C THR A 289 -0.80 8.39 -8.58
N LEU A 290 0.21 7.53 -8.51
CA LEU A 290 0.04 6.09 -8.68
C LEU A 290 -0.63 5.54 -7.42
N VAL A 291 -1.85 5.03 -7.57
CA VAL A 291 -2.63 4.55 -6.41
C VAL A 291 -2.20 3.15 -6.03
N ARG A 292 -2.01 2.29 -7.02
CA ARG A 292 -1.58 0.91 -6.86
C ARG A 292 -0.82 0.44 -8.09
N LEU A 293 0.13 -0.46 -7.88
CA LEU A 293 0.95 -1.07 -8.92
C LEU A 293 0.72 -2.59 -8.94
N PRO A 294 0.84 -3.27 -10.08
CA PRO A 294 0.71 -4.73 -10.13
C PRO A 294 1.91 -5.42 -9.46
N LEU A 295 1.71 -6.64 -8.95
CA LEU A 295 2.76 -7.40 -8.26
C LEU A 295 4.04 -7.61 -9.10
N GLY A 296 3.91 -7.63 -10.42
CA GLY A 296 5.04 -7.77 -11.35
C GLY A 296 5.74 -6.45 -11.71
N TRP A 297 5.39 -5.32 -11.06
CA TRP A 297 6.01 -4.03 -11.33
C TRP A 297 7.44 -3.98 -10.81
N ASP A 298 8.37 -3.57 -11.67
CA ASP A 298 9.72 -3.23 -11.25
C ASP A 298 9.78 -1.74 -10.90
N ALA A 299 10.14 -1.43 -9.65
CA ALA A 299 10.18 -0.05 -9.18
C ALA A 299 11.28 0.80 -9.83
N SER A 300 12.21 0.21 -10.57
CA SER A 300 13.13 0.94 -11.44
C SER A 300 12.42 1.63 -12.63
N HIS A 301 11.21 1.20 -12.94
CA HIS A 301 10.41 1.78 -14.03
C HIS A 301 9.85 3.15 -13.70
N TRP A 302 9.74 3.54 -12.43
CA TRP A 302 9.14 4.82 -12.04
C TRP A 302 9.78 5.41 -10.79
N HIS A 303 10.24 6.66 -10.88
CA HIS A 303 10.77 7.36 -9.73
C HIS A 303 9.71 8.14 -8.98
N PHE A 304 9.74 8.03 -7.68
CA PHE A 304 8.94 8.82 -6.76
C PHE A 304 9.78 10.00 -6.27
N THR A 305 9.28 11.21 -6.45
CA THR A 305 9.96 12.47 -6.10
C THR A 305 9.12 13.36 -5.19
N HIS A 306 7.92 12.90 -4.86
CA HIS A 306 6.95 13.59 -4.03
C HIS A 306 6.18 12.55 -3.18
N PRO A 307 5.74 12.86 -1.94
CA PRO A 307 5.06 11.90 -1.07
C PRO A 307 3.73 11.37 -1.62
N LEU A 308 3.09 12.11 -2.53
CA LEU A 308 1.87 11.68 -3.21
C LEU A 308 2.11 11.05 -4.58
N ASP A 309 3.35 10.74 -4.98
CA ASP A 309 3.60 10.08 -6.27
C ASP A 309 3.12 8.63 -6.28
N TYR A 310 3.12 7.96 -5.09
CA TYR A 310 2.63 6.61 -4.95
C TYR A 310 2.03 6.38 -3.54
N LEU A 311 0.86 5.74 -3.47
CA LEU A 311 0.14 5.54 -2.20
C LEU A 311 0.41 4.20 -1.52
N GLY A 312 1.06 3.25 -2.20
CA GLY A 312 1.39 1.94 -1.64
C GLY A 312 0.30 0.89 -1.84
N TYR A 313 0.40 -0.16 -1.05
CA TYR A 313 -0.56 -1.27 -1.00
C TYR A 313 -1.47 -1.19 0.22
N ASP A 314 -2.50 -1.99 0.25
CA ASP A 314 -3.46 -2.14 1.35
C ASP A 314 -2.91 -2.93 2.56
N GLY A 315 -1.61 -3.05 2.67
CA GLY A 315 -0.90 -3.72 3.77
C GLY A 315 -0.63 -5.20 3.54
N GLY A 316 -1.56 -5.95 2.96
CA GLY A 316 -1.43 -7.39 2.73
C GLY A 316 -1.07 -7.81 1.31
N ALA A 317 -0.96 -6.87 0.39
CA ALA A 317 -0.80 -7.14 -1.05
C ALA A 317 -1.88 -8.08 -1.63
N GLY A 318 -3.05 -8.15 -0.99
CA GLY A 318 -4.21 -8.90 -1.47
C GLY A 318 -4.73 -8.33 -2.80
N ILE A 319 -5.29 -9.18 -3.64
CA ILE A 319 -5.92 -8.78 -4.90
C ILE A 319 -7.43 -8.60 -4.72
N GLY A 320 -8.04 -7.75 -5.56
CA GLY A 320 -9.45 -7.40 -5.52
C GLY A 320 -9.75 -6.03 -4.90
N SER A 321 -8.83 -5.45 -4.13
CA SER A 321 -8.98 -4.12 -3.53
C SER A 321 -8.64 -2.97 -4.49
N GLY A 322 -7.87 -3.23 -5.55
CA GLY A 322 -7.34 -2.22 -6.45
C GLY A 322 -8.36 -1.26 -7.04
N PRO A 323 -9.47 -1.70 -7.65
CA PRO A 323 -10.49 -0.81 -8.18
C PRO A 323 -11.13 0.08 -7.11
N GLY A 324 -11.44 -0.48 -5.91
CA GLY A 324 -11.98 0.28 -4.79
C GLY A 324 -10.98 1.32 -4.23
N MET A 325 -9.71 0.96 -4.13
CA MET A 325 -8.64 1.88 -3.75
C MET A 325 -8.54 3.06 -4.71
N LEU A 326 -8.62 2.82 -6.03
CA LEU A 326 -8.59 3.88 -7.03
C LEU A 326 -9.75 4.85 -6.86
N VAL A 327 -10.96 4.35 -6.67
CA VAL A 327 -12.15 5.18 -6.42
C VAL A 327 -11.96 6.05 -5.17
N GLY A 328 -11.52 5.45 -4.06
CA GLY A 328 -11.28 6.16 -2.80
C GLY A 328 -10.17 7.21 -2.91
N ALA A 329 -9.06 6.86 -3.56
CA ALA A 329 -7.94 7.77 -3.80
C ALA A 329 -8.34 8.95 -4.71
N ALA A 330 -9.11 8.69 -5.77
CA ALA A 330 -9.60 9.73 -6.66
C ALA A 330 -10.50 10.74 -5.93
N LEU A 331 -11.33 10.27 -5.01
CA LEU A 331 -12.13 11.15 -4.13
C LEU A 331 -11.25 11.99 -3.21
N ALA A 332 -10.25 11.39 -2.57
CA ALA A 332 -9.34 12.07 -1.65
C ALA A 332 -8.42 13.09 -2.36
N LEU A 333 -8.13 12.88 -3.63
CA LEU A 333 -7.26 13.73 -4.44
C LEU A 333 -8.01 14.79 -5.27
N ARG A 334 -9.33 14.86 -5.19
CA ARG A 334 -10.20 15.68 -6.07
C ARG A 334 -9.71 17.12 -6.24
N ASP A 335 -9.28 17.77 -5.15
CA ASP A 335 -8.87 19.18 -5.16
C ASP A 335 -7.35 19.36 -5.00
N ARG A 336 -6.57 18.30 -5.21
CA ARG A 336 -5.11 18.30 -5.04
C ARG A 336 -4.35 18.59 -6.34
N GLY A 337 -5.03 18.77 -7.47
CA GLY A 337 -4.39 19.01 -8.78
C GLY A 337 -3.49 17.84 -9.23
N ARG A 338 -3.86 16.60 -8.87
CA ARG A 338 -3.15 15.38 -9.24
C ARG A 338 -4.07 14.41 -9.98
N LEU A 339 -3.51 13.70 -10.94
CA LEU A 339 -4.22 12.67 -11.71
C LEU A 339 -4.10 11.31 -10.98
N PRO A 340 -5.22 10.75 -10.45
CA PRO A 340 -5.21 9.42 -9.86
C PRO A 340 -5.12 8.35 -10.94
N VAL A 341 -4.08 7.53 -10.88
CA VAL A 341 -3.82 6.43 -11.83
C VAL A 341 -3.59 5.14 -11.06
N ALA A 342 -4.31 4.08 -11.38
CA ALA A 342 -3.98 2.72 -10.93
C ALA A 342 -3.52 1.87 -12.11
N ILE A 343 -2.49 1.07 -11.87
CA ILE A 343 -2.01 0.04 -12.81
C ILE A 343 -2.28 -1.29 -12.12
N LEU A 344 -3.28 -2.03 -12.60
CA LEU A 344 -3.75 -3.25 -11.94
C LEU A 344 -3.58 -4.47 -12.83
N GLY A 345 -3.34 -5.62 -12.22
CA GLY A 345 -3.49 -6.90 -12.92
C GLY A 345 -4.96 -7.17 -13.28
N ASP A 346 -5.16 -8.01 -14.27
CA ASP A 346 -6.48 -8.49 -14.69
C ASP A 346 -7.23 -9.21 -13.57
N GLY A 347 -6.56 -10.07 -12.81
CA GLY A 347 -7.15 -10.75 -11.65
C GLY A 347 -7.59 -9.79 -10.54
N ASP A 348 -6.73 -8.81 -10.17
CA ASP A 348 -7.07 -7.77 -9.19
C ASP A 348 -8.28 -6.94 -9.66
N THR A 349 -8.27 -6.53 -10.94
CA THR A 349 -9.36 -5.78 -11.54
C THR A 349 -10.66 -6.57 -11.53
N MET A 350 -10.62 -7.85 -11.93
CA MET A 350 -11.83 -8.68 -12.04
C MET A 350 -12.49 -8.94 -10.68
N MET A 351 -11.69 -9.17 -9.64
CA MET A 351 -12.21 -9.39 -8.29
C MET A 351 -12.89 -8.15 -7.68
N GLY A 352 -12.48 -6.94 -8.08
CA GLY A 352 -13.03 -5.68 -7.58
C GLY A 352 -13.85 -4.91 -8.61
N ILE A 353 -14.22 -5.51 -9.74
CA ILE A 353 -14.78 -4.85 -10.93
C ILE A 353 -16.03 -4.00 -10.64
N SER A 354 -16.84 -4.37 -9.66
CA SER A 354 -18.05 -3.64 -9.29
C SER A 354 -17.80 -2.22 -8.76
N ALA A 355 -16.61 -1.92 -8.27
CA ALA A 355 -16.24 -0.57 -7.84
C ALA A 355 -16.22 0.44 -9.00
N LEU A 356 -16.04 -0.03 -10.24
CA LEU A 356 -16.06 0.82 -11.43
C LEU A 356 -17.43 1.44 -11.66
N TRP A 357 -18.53 0.71 -11.38
CA TRP A 357 -19.86 1.28 -11.44
C TRP A 357 -20.03 2.46 -10.47
N THR A 358 -19.45 2.38 -9.27
CA THR A 358 -19.44 3.49 -8.31
C THR A 358 -18.75 4.73 -8.89
N ALA A 359 -17.61 4.54 -9.57
CA ALA A 359 -16.91 5.64 -10.22
C ALA A 359 -17.77 6.32 -11.30
N ALA A 360 -18.42 5.54 -12.14
CA ALA A 360 -19.34 6.04 -13.18
C ALA A 360 -20.53 6.78 -12.56
N HIS A 361 -21.19 6.16 -11.57
CA HIS A 361 -22.39 6.70 -10.90
C HIS A 361 -22.12 8.08 -10.26
N TYR A 362 -21.01 8.20 -9.56
CA TYR A 362 -20.62 9.44 -8.87
C TYR A 362 -19.74 10.36 -9.71
N ARG A 363 -19.49 10.03 -10.98
CA ARG A 363 -18.64 10.81 -11.93
C ARG A 363 -17.30 11.16 -11.30
N ILE A 364 -16.55 10.13 -10.90
CA ILE A 364 -15.25 10.28 -10.23
C ILE A 364 -14.15 10.18 -11.31
N PRO A 365 -13.48 11.30 -11.67
CA PRO A 365 -12.43 11.28 -12.68
C PRO A 365 -11.23 10.46 -12.21
N MET A 366 -10.86 9.42 -12.96
CA MET A 366 -9.75 8.53 -12.64
C MET A 366 -9.29 7.75 -13.87
N LEU A 367 -8.04 7.27 -13.86
CA LEU A 367 -7.48 6.43 -14.91
C LEU A 367 -7.09 5.06 -14.35
N LEU A 368 -7.68 4.01 -14.90
CA LEU A 368 -7.31 2.62 -14.64
C LEU A 368 -6.63 2.03 -15.86
N ILE A 369 -5.41 1.54 -15.69
CA ILE A 369 -4.70 0.72 -16.70
C ILE A 369 -4.76 -0.73 -16.23
N VAL A 370 -5.36 -1.59 -17.05
CA VAL A 370 -5.43 -3.03 -16.77
C VAL A 370 -4.30 -3.74 -17.49
N CYS A 371 -3.39 -4.31 -16.74
CA CYS A 371 -2.32 -5.20 -17.22
C CYS A 371 -2.89 -6.60 -17.47
N ASN A 372 -3.48 -6.79 -18.64
CA ASN A 372 -4.21 -8.00 -19.00
C ASN A 372 -3.26 -9.05 -19.60
N ASN A 373 -2.66 -9.85 -18.72
CA ASN A 373 -1.82 -10.99 -19.10
C ASN A 373 -2.61 -12.30 -19.19
N ARG A 374 -3.90 -12.29 -18.88
CA ARG A 374 -4.85 -13.41 -18.92
C ARG A 374 -4.51 -14.54 -17.93
N SER A 375 -3.90 -14.20 -16.80
CA SER A 375 -3.53 -15.18 -15.78
C SER A 375 -3.37 -14.56 -14.40
N TYR A 376 -3.69 -15.30 -13.36
CA TYR A 376 -3.15 -15.10 -12.00
C TYR A 376 -1.68 -15.50 -11.99
N PHE A 377 -0.86 -14.78 -12.74
CA PHE A 377 0.48 -15.17 -13.12
C PHE A 377 1.44 -15.35 -11.93
N ASN A 378 1.23 -14.60 -10.85
CA ASN A 378 1.98 -14.79 -9.60
C ASN A 378 1.83 -16.22 -9.06
N ASP A 379 0.61 -16.73 -9.05
CA ASP A 379 0.31 -18.07 -8.56
C ASP A 379 0.74 -19.14 -9.56
N GLU A 380 0.69 -18.85 -10.86
CA GLU A 380 1.26 -19.71 -11.89
C GLU A 380 2.77 -19.92 -11.69
N VAL A 381 3.52 -18.83 -11.42
CA VAL A 381 4.96 -18.89 -11.10
C VAL A 381 5.20 -19.66 -9.81
N HIS A 382 4.37 -19.47 -8.79
CA HIS A 382 4.48 -20.21 -7.54
C HIS A 382 4.23 -21.71 -7.75
N GLN A 383 3.19 -22.09 -8.51
CA GLN A 383 2.92 -23.49 -8.85
C GLN A 383 4.09 -24.12 -9.62
N GLU A 384 4.70 -23.38 -10.56
CA GLU A 384 5.89 -23.85 -11.29
C GLU A 384 7.04 -24.18 -10.34
N LYS A 385 7.36 -23.27 -9.41
CA LYS A 385 8.44 -23.48 -8.45
C LYS A 385 8.18 -24.69 -7.54
N VAL A 386 6.98 -24.81 -7.01
CA VAL A 386 6.60 -25.97 -6.17
C VAL A 386 6.65 -27.27 -6.97
N ALA A 387 6.24 -27.26 -8.25
CA ALA A 387 6.34 -28.43 -9.11
C ALA A 387 7.81 -28.85 -9.32
N VAL A 388 8.69 -27.89 -9.62
CA VAL A 388 10.13 -28.17 -9.78
C VAL A 388 10.74 -28.73 -8.49
N GLN A 389 10.49 -28.11 -7.34
CA GLN A 389 11.00 -28.58 -6.04
C GLN A 389 10.54 -30.01 -5.70
N ARG A 390 9.36 -30.37 -6.15
CA ARG A 390 8.77 -31.73 -5.89
C ARG A 390 8.98 -32.72 -7.03
N GLY A 391 9.76 -32.39 -8.06
CA GLY A 391 9.98 -33.23 -9.22
C GLY A 391 8.70 -33.55 -10.01
N ARG A 392 7.71 -32.61 -10.02
CA ARG A 392 6.43 -32.77 -10.72
C ARG A 392 6.45 -32.06 -12.07
N PRO A 393 5.59 -32.48 -13.04
CA PRO A 393 5.49 -31.83 -14.33
C PRO A 393 5.07 -30.37 -14.20
N VAL A 394 5.81 -29.45 -14.83
CA VAL A 394 5.54 -28.03 -14.86
C VAL A 394 4.37 -27.68 -15.80
N ALA A 395 4.01 -28.55 -16.71
CA ALA A 395 2.96 -28.31 -17.71
C ALA A 395 1.59 -27.90 -17.10
N ASN A 396 1.34 -28.28 -15.85
CA ASN A 396 0.07 -28.04 -15.16
C ASN A 396 0.04 -26.70 -14.37
N LYS A 397 1.07 -25.88 -14.47
CA LYS A 397 1.20 -24.62 -13.68
C LYS A 397 0.06 -23.63 -13.90
N ALA A 398 -0.54 -23.62 -15.10
CA ALA A 398 -1.61 -22.70 -15.46
C ALA A 398 -3.03 -23.20 -15.05
N ILE A 399 -3.16 -24.43 -14.54
CA ILE A 399 -4.45 -24.98 -14.15
C ILE A 399 -5.03 -24.19 -12.96
N GLY A 400 -6.23 -23.64 -13.15
CA GLY A 400 -6.91 -22.79 -12.18
C GLY A 400 -6.36 -21.35 -12.12
N GLN A 401 -5.34 -21.01 -12.91
CA GLN A 401 -4.74 -19.67 -12.96
C GLN A 401 -5.02 -18.94 -14.27
N ALA A 402 -5.18 -19.66 -15.38
CA ALA A 402 -5.46 -19.07 -16.67
C ALA A 402 -6.86 -18.39 -16.70
N MET A 403 -6.90 -17.18 -17.24
CA MET A 403 -8.11 -16.36 -17.45
C MET A 403 -8.43 -16.28 -18.96
N THR A 404 -8.47 -17.45 -19.62
CA THR A 404 -8.71 -17.62 -21.05
C THR A 404 -9.86 -18.58 -21.27
N ASP A 405 -10.41 -18.60 -22.46
CA ASP A 405 -11.51 -19.49 -22.91
C ASP A 405 -12.80 -19.36 -22.04
N PRO A 406 -13.49 -18.20 -22.11
CA PRO A 406 -13.21 -17.07 -23.02
C PRO A 406 -12.21 -16.05 -22.42
N ASP A 407 -11.55 -15.30 -23.30
CA ASP A 407 -10.77 -14.12 -22.91
C ASP A 407 -11.68 -13.01 -22.36
N ILE A 408 -11.23 -12.33 -21.29
CA ILE A 408 -11.94 -11.18 -20.74
C ILE A 408 -11.56 -9.91 -21.51
N ASN A 409 -12.56 -9.14 -21.93
CA ASN A 409 -12.41 -7.81 -22.51
C ASN A 409 -12.77 -6.76 -21.43
N PHE A 410 -11.77 -6.19 -20.77
CA PHE A 410 -11.98 -5.21 -19.70
C PHE A 410 -12.49 -3.87 -20.21
N ALA A 411 -12.19 -3.50 -21.46
CA ALA A 411 -12.75 -2.31 -22.07
C ALA A 411 -14.28 -2.42 -22.18
N GLN A 412 -14.80 -3.53 -22.70
CA GLN A 412 -16.25 -3.76 -22.79
C GLN A 412 -16.91 -3.89 -21.41
N LEU A 413 -16.24 -4.50 -20.43
CA LEU A 413 -16.75 -4.57 -19.06
C LEU A 413 -16.84 -3.19 -18.40
N ALA A 414 -15.92 -2.29 -18.69
CA ALA A 414 -15.96 -0.90 -18.23
C ALA A 414 -17.09 -0.13 -18.88
N GLU A 415 -17.28 -0.25 -20.21
CA GLU A 415 -18.38 0.36 -20.96
C GLU A 415 -19.75 -0.09 -20.43
N ALA A 416 -19.91 -1.38 -20.15
CA ALA A 416 -21.13 -1.94 -19.60
C ALA A 416 -21.50 -1.33 -18.22
N GLN A 417 -20.53 -0.79 -17.49
CA GLN A 417 -20.72 -0.08 -16.23
C GLN A 417 -20.77 1.44 -16.36
N GLY A 418 -20.72 1.99 -17.61
CA GLY A 418 -20.85 3.40 -17.88
C GLY A 418 -19.55 4.20 -17.88
N LEU A 419 -18.39 3.56 -17.93
CA LEU A 419 -17.09 4.22 -18.04
C LEU A 419 -16.70 4.44 -19.51
N THR A 420 -15.81 5.40 -19.72
CA THR A 420 -15.08 5.51 -20.99
C THR A 420 -13.97 4.46 -21.03
N SER A 421 -13.80 3.78 -22.14
CA SER A 421 -12.78 2.77 -22.26
C SER A 421 -11.98 2.82 -23.55
N PHE A 422 -10.77 2.25 -23.52
CA PHE A 422 -9.91 2.05 -24.68
C PHE A 422 -9.29 0.65 -24.63
N GLY A 423 -9.24 -0.02 -25.75
CA GLY A 423 -8.59 -1.33 -25.84
C GLY A 423 -9.48 -2.45 -26.35
N PRO A 424 -8.97 -3.69 -26.35
CA PRO A 424 -7.64 -4.09 -25.87
C PRO A 424 -6.50 -3.54 -26.74
N ILE A 425 -5.52 -2.88 -26.11
CA ILE A 425 -4.30 -2.39 -26.75
C ILE A 425 -3.30 -3.53 -26.82
N THR A 426 -2.88 -3.93 -28.01
CA THR A 426 -2.04 -5.11 -28.23
C THR A 426 -0.65 -4.76 -28.79
N ARG A 427 -0.42 -3.52 -29.22
CA ARG A 427 0.83 -3.08 -29.86
C ARG A 427 1.39 -1.86 -29.16
N SER A 428 2.70 -1.83 -28.94
CA SER A 428 3.40 -0.73 -28.25
C SER A 428 3.17 0.63 -28.94
N GLN A 429 3.10 0.66 -30.26
CA GLN A 429 2.87 1.89 -31.02
C GLN A 429 1.52 2.57 -30.71
N ASP A 430 0.49 1.82 -30.29
CA ASP A 430 -0.86 2.34 -30.02
C ASP A 430 -1.01 2.82 -28.58
N LEU A 431 -0.05 2.49 -27.71
CA LEU A 431 -0.14 2.66 -26.26
C LEU A 431 -0.19 4.15 -25.85
N VAL A 432 0.73 4.96 -26.36
CA VAL A 432 0.81 6.40 -26.02
C VAL A 432 -0.46 7.14 -26.45
N ALA A 433 -0.96 6.84 -27.65
CA ALA A 433 -2.19 7.46 -28.15
C ALA A 433 -3.41 7.09 -27.28
N ALA A 434 -3.52 5.84 -26.83
CA ALA A 434 -4.58 5.40 -25.92
C ALA A 434 -4.49 6.09 -24.55
N ILE A 435 -3.29 6.19 -23.98
CA ILE A 435 -3.05 6.88 -22.71
C ILE A 435 -3.41 8.35 -22.81
N SER A 436 -2.93 9.06 -23.86
CA SER A 436 -3.22 10.49 -24.05
C SER A 436 -4.71 10.77 -24.23
N ARG A 437 -5.42 9.92 -24.98
CA ARG A 437 -6.89 10.02 -25.11
C ARG A 437 -7.58 9.78 -23.76
N GLY A 438 -7.12 8.78 -23.01
CA GLY A 438 -7.62 8.50 -21.65
C GLY A 438 -7.48 9.70 -20.72
N ILE A 439 -6.31 10.35 -20.73
CA ILE A 439 -6.05 11.56 -19.94
C ILE A 439 -6.97 12.70 -20.33
N CYS A 440 -7.15 12.96 -21.62
CA CYS A 440 -8.10 13.98 -22.10
C CYS A 440 -9.51 13.72 -21.54
N SER A 441 -10.00 12.48 -21.65
CA SER A 441 -11.31 12.11 -21.10
C SER A 441 -11.39 12.27 -19.58
N VAL A 442 -10.34 11.93 -18.82
CA VAL A 442 -10.32 12.16 -17.37
C VAL A 442 -10.37 13.65 -17.03
N LYS A 443 -9.65 14.49 -17.75
CA LYS A 443 -9.70 15.95 -17.57
C LYS A 443 -11.08 16.55 -17.90
N GLU A 444 -11.85 15.90 -18.76
CA GLU A 444 -13.24 16.23 -19.07
C GLU A 444 -14.23 15.67 -18.01
N GLY A 445 -13.73 14.99 -16.99
CA GLY A 445 -14.52 14.47 -15.87
C GLY A 445 -14.91 13.00 -15.98
N ALA A 446 -14.39 12.26 -16.95
CA ALA A 446 -14.72 10.84 -17.13
C ALA A 446 -13.90 9.93 -16.20
N SER A 447 -14.50 8.79 -15.82
CA SER A 447 -13.79 7.64 -15.30
C SER A 447 -13.35 6.78 -16.49
N VAL A 448 -12.06 6.47 -16.58
CA VAL A 448 -11.46 5.84 -17.77
C VAL A 448 -10.79 4.52 -17.44
N VAL A 449 -10.99 3.51 -18.29
CA VAL A 449 -10.28 2.22 -18.26
C VAL A 449 -9.54 1.99 -19.59
N ILE A 450 -8.28 1.61 -19.51
CA ILE A 450 -7.50 1.16 -20.66
C ILE A 450 -7.11 -0.30 -20.48
N ASP A 451 -7.63 -1.20 -21.31
CA ASP A 451 -7.25 -2.61 -21.35
C ASP A 451 -5.97 -2.77 -22.16
N VAL A 452 -4.88 -3.18 -21.52
CA VAL A 452 -3.58 -3.38 -22.19
C VAL A 452 -3.19 -4.85 -22.11
N ARG A 453 -3.12 -5.51 -23.28
CA ARG A 453 -2.62 -6.88 -23.39
C ARG A 453 -1.11 -6.89 -23.20
N ILE A 454 -0.66 -7.45 -22.09
CA ILE A 454 0.76 -7.56 -21.78
C ILE A 454 1.23 -9.02 -21.81
N VAL A 455 2.52 -9.18 -22.09
CA VAL A 455 3.20 -10.48 -21.91
C VAL A 455 3.34 -10.74 -20.41
N ALA A 456 3.00 -11.94 -19.99
CA ALA A 456 3.17 -12.35 -18.61
C ALA A 456 4.67 -12.35 -18.23
N SER A 457 5.04 -11.47 -17.30
CA SER A 457 6.41 -11.34 -16.78
C SER A 457 6.39 -10.80 -15.35
N TYR A 458 7.42 -11.15 -14.58
CA TYR A 458 7.62 -10.65 -13.23
C TYR A 458 9.01 -10.09 -13.05
N ALA A 459 9.15 -9.05 -12.23
CA ALA A 459 10.43 -8.63 -11.74
C ALA A 459 11.09 -9.79 -10.96
N GLN A 460 12.38 -9.97 -11.18
CA GLN A 460 13.14 -11.10 -10.61
C GLN A 460 13.04 -11.16 -9.07
N ALA A 461 12.99 -10.02 -8.41
CA ALA A 461 12.86 -9.90 -6.95
C ALA A 461 11.57 -10.55 -6.42
N MET A 462 10.42 -10.38 -7.11
CA MET A 462 9.16 -11.03 -6.71
C MET A 462 9.28 -12.55 -6.76
N SER A 463 9.86 -13.06 -7.83
CA SER A 463 9.97 -14.52 -8.02
C SER A 463 10.94 -15.18 -7.04
N SER A 464 11.97 -14.49 -6.56
CA SER A 464 12.96 -15.02 -5.62
C SER A 464 12.49 -15.02 -4.17
N GLY A 465 11.69 -14.04 -3.74
CA GLY A 465 11.23 -13.92 -2.35
C GLY A 465 10.05 -14.82 -1.97
N MET A 466 9.32 -15.38 -2.95
CA MET A 466 8.13 -16.19 -2.67
C MET A 466 8.41 -17.66 -2.34
N THR A 467 9.62 -18.12 -2.54
CA THR A 467 10.06 -19.45 -2.13
C THR A 467 11.41 -19.31 -1.44
N GLU A 468 11.45 -19.40 -0.11
CA GLU A 468 12.73 -19.69 0.54
C GLU A 468 13.28 -20.99 -0.03
N SER A 469 14.47 -20.93 -0.58
CA SER A 469 15.16 -22.15 -0.97
C SER A 469 15.44 -22.94 0.31
N THR A 470 14.94 -24.14 0.39
CA THR A 470 15.33 -25.16 1.38
C THR A 470 16.79 -25.62 1.19
N HIS A 471 17.64 -24.77 0.62
CA HIS A 471 19.07 -25.00 0.50
C HIS A 471 19.83 -24.34 1.63
N GLN A 472 19.60 -24.82 2.86
CA GLN A 472 20.57 -24.75 3.94
C GLN A 472 20.47 -26.02 4.76
N SER A 473 20.93 -27.12 4.16
CA SER A 473 21.38 -28.30 4.90
C SER A 473 22.25 -29.15 3.98
N GLU A 474 23.51 -28.74 3.81
CA GLU A 474 24.68 -29.60 3.70
C GLU A 474 25.84 -28.91 4.42
#